data_8e78554b61d79b21e52241b1877627d5
#
_entry.id   8e78554b61d79b21e52241b1877627d5
#
_cell.length_a   1.000
_cell.length_b   1.000
_cell.length_c   1.000
_cell.angle_alpha   90.00
_cell.angle_beta   90.00
_cell.angle_gamma   90.00
#
_symmetry.space_group_name_H-M   'P 1'
#
loop_
_entity.id
_entity.type
_entity.pdbx_description
1 polymer ?
#
loop_
_entity_poly.entity_id
_entity_poly.type
_entity_poly.pdbx_seq_one_letter_code
_entity_poly.pdbx_strand_id
1 'polypeptide(L)'
;AVRRPAFERVWIAAVLLAAVLSACGAPSVPESGRSEPRAGATVADLRCPVRGPFEASSGYYSQFYEDYVLAYVFRDVKQGVYVDVGANDPDVASVTKYFYSIGWRGISFEPIPELVAKLGKSRPEDINLGIGVSDSVADLTFYKAQYSGLSTFDAAIMQRHKASGITFEEIKIPVSTLNAVFDRHPLVHHGITFMNVDVEGYEKQVLSGLDFARYQPRVIMAEATAPLTESPTHSAWEPILLAAGYRFAMDDGLNRYYVHASQIDLLPRFLEIAYCVGRDKLTKRIKLDGFKPVDDVQ
;
A
#
# COMPACT_ATOMS: atom_id res chain seq x y z
N ALA A 1 4.24 -33.21 14.67
CA ALA A 1 4.26 -31.86 15.22
C ALA A 1 5.35 -31.07 14.48
N VAL A 2 4.94 -30.38 13.44
CA VAL A 2 5.83 -29.51 12.67
C VAL A 2 5.88 -28.18 13.42
N ARG A 3 7.07 -27.77 13.87
CA ARG A 3 7.27 -26.46 14.48
C ARG A 3 7.10 -25.40 13.40
N ARG A 4 6.15 -24.50 13.53
CA ARG A 4 5.99 -23.32 12.69
C ARG A 4 7.21 -22.40 12.87
N PRO A 5 7.73 -21.79 11.80
CA PRO A 5 8.90 -20.94 11.88
C PRO A 5 8.63 -19.68 12.73
N ALA A 6 9.68 -19.16 13.38
CA ALA A 6 9.63 -18.02 14.31
C ALA A 6 9.02 -16.74 13.68
N PHE A 7 8.97 -16.66 12.36
CA PHE A 7 8.39 -15.57 11.58
C PHE A 7 6.92 -15.28 11.91
N GLU A 8 6.09 -16.33 12.06
CA GLU A 8 4.67 -16.15 12.44
C GLU A 8 4.49 -15.57 13.86
N ARG A 9 5.46 -15.77 14.74
CA ARG A 9 5.35 -15.30 16.13
C ARG A 9 5.60 -13.81 16.31
N VAL A 10 6.44 -13.20 15.48
CA VAL A 10 6.74 -11.77 15.55
C VAL A 10 5.55 -10.94 15.05
N TRP A 11 4.90 -11.37 13.98
CA TRP A 11 3.71 -10.72 13.43
C TRP A 11 2.47 -10.86 14.32
N ILE A 12 2.28 -12.02 14.95
CA ILE A 12 1.18 -12.25 15.90
C ILE A 12 1.36 -11.42 17.17
N ALA A 13 2.59 -11.20 17.64
CA ALA A 13 2.84 -10.34 18.80
C ALA A 13 2.54 -8.86 18.53
N ALA A 14 2.85 -8.34 17.33
CA ALA A 14 2.50 -6.99 16.93
C ALA A 14 0.98 -6.77 16.83
N VAL A 15 0.24 -7.80 16.42
CA VAL A 15 -1.23 -7.78 16.33
C VAL A 15 -1.91 -7.88 17.70
N LEU A 16 -1.30 -8.54 18.70
CA LEU A 16 -1.91 -8.74 20.03
C LEU A 16 -1.63 -7.58 21.01
N LEU A 17 -0.62 -6.74 20.77
CA LEU A 17 -0.32 -5.61 21.68
C LEU A 17 -1.24 -4.40 21.46
N ALA A 18 -1.98 -4.34 20.37
CA ALA A 18 -2.87 -3.25 19.99
C ALA A 18 -4.23 -3.21 20.72
N ALA A 19 -4.52 -4.17 21.59
CA ALA A 19 -5.86 -4.35 22.16
C ALA A 19 -6.10 -3.60 23.50
N VAL A 20 -5.15 -2.85 24.03
CA VAL A 20 -5.30 -2.18 25.33
C VAL A 20 -4.80 -0.74 25.24
N LEU A 21 -5.60 0.19 24.82
CA LEU A 21 -5.57 1.62 25.20
C LEU A 21 -6.47 2.45 24.25
N SER A 22 -7.74 2.55 24.58
CA SER A 22 -8.61 3.57 23.97
C SER A 22 -9.48 4.20 25.05
N ALA A 23 -9.06 5.37 25.50
CA ALA A 23 -9.93 6.35 26.15
C ALA A 23 -9.21 7.69 26.25
N CYS A 24 -9.49 8.63 25.36
CA CYS A 24 -9.53 10.08 25.64
C CYS A 24 -10.02 10.85 24.42
N GLY A 25 -11.07 11.65 24.61
CA GLY A 25 -11.75 12.38 23.54
C GLY A 25 -10.99 13.61 23.04
N ALA A 26 -11.26 13.99 21.79
CA ALA A 26 -10.76 15.20 21.15
C ALA A 26 -11.92 16.16 20.77
N PRO A 27 -11.67 17.48 20.67
CA PRO A 27 -12.68 18.51 20.50
C PRO A 27 -13.13 18.70 19.04
N SER A 28 -14.38 19.18 18.89
CA SER A 28 -15.08 19.45 17.63
C SER A 28 -14.61 20.70 16.90
N VAL A 29 -14.49 20.64 15.56
CA VAL A 29 -14.26 21.76 14.63
C VAL A 29 -15.52 21.97 13.79
N PRO A 30 -15.94 23.22 13.46
CA PRO A 30 -17.23 23.50 12.83
C PRO A 30 -17.29 23.23 11.31
N GLU A 31 -18.47 22.82 10.87
CA GLU A 31 -18.83 22.53 9.47
C GLU A 31 -19.00 23.78 8.62
N SER A 32 -18.44 23.79 7.40
CA SER A 32 -18.92 24.66 6.33
C SER A 32 -18.76 23.98 4.97
N GLY A 33 -19.87 23.81 4.27
CA GLY A 33 -19.93 23.67 2.82
C GLY A 33 -19.97 22.24 2.27
N ARG A 34 -21.05 21.50 2.43
CA ARG A 34 -21.34 20.25 1.71
C ARG A 34 -22.23 20.51 0.49
N SER A 35 -21.79 20.09 -0.69
CA SER A 35 -22.69 19.76 -1.80
C SER A 35 -23.19 18.33 -1.60
N GLU A 36 -24.50 18.14 -1.50
CA GLU A 36 -25.14 16.83 -1.31
C GLU A 36 -24.91 15.89 -2.52
N PRO A 37 -24.65 14.61 -2.29
CA PRO A 37 -24.67 13.61 -3.36
C PRO A 37 -26.12 13.28 -3.74
N ARG A 38 -26.34 13.01 -5.02
CA ARG A 38 -27.65 12.66 -5.60
C ARG A 38 -28.32 11.53 -4.82
N ALA A 39 -29.53 11.80 -4.34
CA ALA A 39 -30.41 10.84 -3.71
C ALA A 39 -30.76 9.68 -4.65
N GLY A 40 -30.59 8.41 -4.18
CA GLY A 40 -31.12 7.27 -4.89
C GLY A 40 -30.60 5.88 -4.53
N ALA A 41 -29.39 5.73 -4.01
CA ALA A 41 -28.92 4.42 -3.58
C ALA A 41 -28.75 4.40 -2.05
N THR A 42 -29.53 3.56 -1.38
CA THR A 42 -29.36 3.33 0.04
C THR A 42 -28.26 2.29 0.26
N VAL A 43 -27.51 2.38 1.37
CA VAL A 43 -26.47 1.41 1.77
C VAL A 43 -27.05 -0.03 1.83
N ALA A 44 -28.35 -0.19 2.01
CA ALA A 44 -29.05 -1.48 1.98
C ALA A 44 -29.05 -2.18 0.62
N ASP A 45 -28.79 -1.46 -0.49
CA ASP A 45 -28.75 -2.00 -1.85
C ASP A 45 -27.36 -2.50 -2.27
N LEU A 46 -26.32 -2.26 -1.45
CA LEU A 46 -24.97 -2.74 -1.72
C LEU A 46 -24.89 -4.26 -1.49
N ARG A 47 -24.93 -5.01 -2.59
CA ARG A 47 -24.64 -6.44 -2.57
C ARG A 47 -23.14 -6.62 -2.54
N CYS A 48 -22.62 -7.09 -1.40
CA CYS A 48 -21.21 -7.43 -1.32
C CYS A 48 -20.86 -8.47 -2.38
N PRO A 49 -19.88 -8.20 -3.27
CA PRO A 49 -19.57 -9.08 -4.39
C PRO A 49 -18.95 -10.40 -3.96
N VAL A 50 -18.52 -10.51 -2.72
CA VAL A 50 -17.92 -11.74 -2.15
C VAL A 50 -18.73 -12.19 -0.95
N ARG A 51 -19.34 -13.37 -1.07
CA ARG A 51 -19.93 -14.10 0.04
C ARG A 51 -18.93 -15.14 0.51
N GLY A 52 -18.42 -14.98 1.73
CA GLY A 52 -17.63 -15.99 2.38
C GLY A 52 -16.37 -15.44 3.04
N PRO A 53 -15.80 -16.18 3.98
CA PRO A 53 -14.54 -15.81 4.60
C PRO A 53 -13.46 -15.73 3.52
N PHE A 54 -12.56 -14.79 3.68
CA PHE A 54 -11.34 -14.70 2.88
C PHE A 54 -10.52 -15.95 3.15
N GLU A 55 -10.71 -16.98 2.35
CA GLU A 55 -9.91 -18.18 2.45
C GLU A 55 -8.58 -17.95 1.73
N ALA A 56 -7.51 -18.49 2.29
CA ALA A 56 -6.17 -18.50 1.67
C ALA A 56 -6.16 -19.17 0.29
N SER A 57 -7.24 -19.83 -0.11
CA SER A 57 -7.51 -20.43 -1.43
C SER A 57 -8.06 -19.44 -2.45
N SER A 58 -8.30 -18.17 -2.08
CA SER A 58 -8.96 -17.18 -2.96
C SER A 58 -8.08 -16.65 -4.10
N GLY A 59 -6.78 -17.01 -4.14
CA GLY A 59 -5.84 -16.52 -5.15
C GLY A 59 -5.31 -15.11 -4.92
N TYR A 60 -5.50 -14.56 -3.71
CA TYR A 60 -4.91 -13.30 -3.26
C TYR A 60 -3.71 -13.57 -2.35
N TYR A 61 -2.72 -12.67 -2.36
CA TYR A 61 -1.38 -12.93 -1.84
C TYR A 61 -0.88 -11.89 -0.86
N SER A 62 -1.45 -10.68 -0.84
CA SER A 62 -1.02 -9.59 0.03
C SER A 62 -1.38 -9.83 1.50
N GLN A 63 -0.74 -9.09 2.42
CA GLN A 63 -0.89 -9.36 3.86
C GLN A 63 -2.20 -8.80 4.46
N PHE A 64 -2.74 -7.71 3.91
CA PHE A 64 -3.96 -7.04 4.39
C PHE A 64 -5.03 -6.92 3.30
N TYR A 65 -5.00 -7.82 2.29
CA TYR A 65 -5.95 -7.85 1.17
C TYR A 65 -5.87 -6.64 0.24
N GLU A 66 -4.73 -6.00 0.14
CA GLU A 66 -4.48 -4.86 -0.73
C GLU A 66 -4.74 -5.23 -2.20
N ASP A 67 -4.25 -6.39 -2.61
CA ASP A 67 -4.47 -6.93 -3.96
C ASP A 67 -5.95 -7.22 -4.23
N TYR A 68 -6.71 -7.69 -3.24
CA TYR A 68 -8.16 -7.88 -3.36
C TYR A 68 -8.89 -6.54 -3.52
N VAL A 69 -8.55 -5.54 -2.69
CA VAL A 69 -9.14 -4.19 -2.79
C VAL A 69 -8.89 -3.61 -4.17
N LEU A 70 -7.63 -3.63 -4.63
CA LEU A 70 -7.26 -3.11 -5.94
C LEU A 70 -7.91 -3.91 -7.09
N ALA A 71 -7.98 -5.24 -6.99
CA ALA A 71 -8.67 -6.09 -7.98
C ALA A 71 -10.16 -5.73 -8.08
N TYR A 72 -10.82 -5.47 -6.95
CA TYR A 72 -12.21 -5.03 -6.95
C TYR A 72 -12.37 -3.64 -7.60
N VAL A 73 -11.52 -2.70 -7.25
CA VAL A 73 -11.54 -1.35 -7.80
C VAL A 73 -11.32 -1.38 -9.32
N PHE A 74 -10.42 -2.22 -9.79
CA PHE A 74 -10.06 -2.34 -11.20
C PHE A 74 -10.70 -3.54 -11.92
N ARG A 75 -11.82 -4.08 -11.42
CA ARG A 75 -12.48 -5.29 -11.92
C ARG A 75 -12.83 -5.28 -13.42
N ASP A 76 -12.97 -4.08 -14.02
CA ASP A 76 -13.27 -3.92 -15.45
C ASP A 76 -12.01 -3.70 -16.31
N VAL A 77 -10.83 -3.64 -15.68
CA VAL A 77 -9.56 -3.44 -16.38
C VAL A 77 -8.93 -4.78 -16.70
N LYS A 78 -8.97 -5.14 -17.99
CA LYS A 78 -8.43 -6.43 -18.45
C LYS A 78 -6.92 -6.51 -18.42
N GLN A 79 -6.26 -5.42 -18.78
CA GLN A 79 -4.80 -5.30 -18.79
C GLN A 79 -4.43 -3.96 -18.17
N GLY A 80 -3.62 -4.00 -17.13
CA GLY A 80 -3.16 -2.81 -16.42
C GLY A 80 -1.65 -2.80 -16.27
N VAL A 81 -1.14 -1.64 -15.91
CA VAL A 81 0.26 -1.43 -15.57
C VAL A 81 0.35 -1.05 -14.10
N TYR A 82 1.19 -1.75 -13.36
CA TYR A 82 1.47 -1.42 -11.98
C TYR A 82 2.91 -0.97 -11.76
N VAL A 83 3.12 -0.21 -10.71
CA VAL A 83 4.42 0.14 -10.17
C VAL A 83 4.46 -0.32 -8.71
N ASP A 84 5.51 -1.05 -8.34
CA ASP A 84 5.67 -1.65 -7.02
C ASP A 84 7.01 -1.20 -6.42
N VAL A 85 6.95 -0.23 -5.49
CA VAL A 85 8.13 0.34 -4.84
C VAL A 85 8.27 -0.28 -3.46
N GLY A 86 9.31 -1.10 -3.27
CA GLY A 86 9.49 -1.98 -2.14
C GLY A 86 8.81 -3.35 -2.37
N ALA A 87 9.07 -3.95 -3.55
CA ALA A 87 8.35 -5.14 -3.99
C ALA A 87 8.57 -6.39 -3.13
N ASN A 88 9.68 -6.43 -2.38
CA ASN A 88 10.04 -7.51 -1.46
C ASN A 88 9.91 -8.91 -2.10
N ASP A 89 9.34 -9.88 -1.39
CA ASP A 89 9.19 -11.26 -1.86
C ASP A 89 8.05 -11.36 -2.90
N PRO A 90 8.33 -11.89 -4.13
CA PRO A 90 7.31 -11.98 -5.18
C PRO A 90 6.15 -12.93 -4.86
N ASP A 91 6.31 -13.81 -3.88
CA ASP A 91 5.37 -14.89 -3.59
C ASP A 91 4.67 -14.76 -2.24
N VAL A 92 5.26 -14.02 -1.30
CA VAL A 92 4.77 -13.87 0.07
C VAL A 92 4.44 -12.41 0.34
N ALA A 93 3.23 -12.13 0.81
CA ALA A 93 2.73 -10.79 1.12
C ALA A 93 2.79 -9.81 -0.08
N SER A 94 2.75 -10.32 -1.31
CA SER A 94 2.94 -9.51 -2.50
C SER A 94 1.62 -8.92 -3.00
N VAL A 95 1.55 -7.60 -3.07
CA VAL A 95 0.41 -6.84 -3.62
C VAL A 95 0.23 -7.10 -5.12
N THR A 96 1.32 -7.27 -5.86
CA THR A 96 1.30 -7.29 -7.32
C THR A 96 1.28 -8.70 -7.94
N LYS A 97 1.46 -9.75 -7.12
CA LYS A 97 1.44 -11.15 -7.60
C LYS A 97 0.12 -11.53 -8.29
N TYR A 98 -1.00 -11.15 -7.70
CA TYR A 98 -2.31 -11.40 -8.30
C TYR A 98 -2.40 -10.78 -9.69
N PHE A 99 -2.02 -9.53 -9.84
CA PHE A 99 -2.10 -8.79 -11.10
C PHE A 99 -1.18 -9.37 -12.16
N TYR A 100 0.04 -9.76 -11.81
CA TYR A 100 0.92 -10.48 -12.72
C TYR A 100 0.28 -11.78 -13.22
N SER A 101 -0.35 -12.55 -12.32
CA SER A 101 -0.97 -13.85 -12.63
C SER A 101 -2.13 -13.75 -13.64
N ILE A 102 -2.83 -12.61 -13.67
CA ILE A 102 -3.93 -12.33 -14.60
C ILE A 102 -3.48 -11.58 -15.87
N GLY A 103 -2.16 -11.44 -16.08
CA GLY A 103 -1.60 -10.89 -17.31
C GLY A 103 -1.25 -9.41 -17.28
N TRP A 104 -1.37 -8.72 -16.14
CA TRP A 104 -0.84 -7.35 -15.98
C TRP A 104 0.68 -7.37 -15.96
N ARG A 105 1.30 -6.23 -16.24
CA ARG A 105 2.76 -6.09 -16.20
C ARG A 105 3.14 -4.84 -15.43
N GLY A 106 4.34 -4.84 -14.87
CA GLY A 106 4.75 -3.74 -14.02
C GLY A 106 6.26 -3.47 -13.99
N ILE A 107 6.58 -2.45 -13.19
CA ILE A 107 7.94 -2.14 -12.78
C ILE A 107 8.00 -2.36 -11.27
N SER A 108 8.90 -3.24 -10.84
CA SER A 108 9.18 -3.53 -9.43
C SER A 108 10.55 -2.98 -9.04
N PHE A 109 10.60 -2.27 -7.92
CA PHE A 109 11.83 -1.77 -7.31
C PHE A 109 12.09 -2.52 -6.01
N GLU A 110 13.25 -3.14 -5.91
CA GLU A 110 13.64 -3.92 -4.75
C GLU A 110 15.17 -3.80 -4.53
N PRO A 111 15.65 -3.19 -3.42
CA PRO A 111 17.07 -3.01 -3.19
C PRO A 111 17.84 -4.30 -2.89
N ILE A 112 17.18 -5.36 -2.35
CA ILE A 112 17.85 -6.57 -1.89
C ILE A 112 18.13 -7.52 -3.07
N PRO A 113 19.41 -7.81 -3.40
CA PRO A 113 19.76 -8.55 -4.62
C PRO A 113 19.14 -9.94 -4.72
N GLU A 114 18.97 -10.64 -3.60
CA GLU A 114 18.39 -11.98 -3.57
C GLU A 114 16.91 -11.96 -3.93
N LEU A 115 16.19 -10.89 -3.51
CA LEU A 115 14.77 -10.69 -3.82
C LEU A 115 14.59 -10.24 -5.27
N VAL A 116 15.47 -9.38 -5.79
CA VAL A 116 15.49 -9.03 -7.23
C VAL A 116 15.68 -10.28 -8.09
N ALA A 117 16.62 -11.15 -7.72
CA ALA A 117 16.82 -12.41 -8.45
C ALA A 117 15.60 -13.33 -8.38
N LYS A 118 14.87 -13.33 -7.26
CA LYS A 118 13.62 -14.08 -7.08
C LYS A 118 12.50 -13.48 -7.92
N LEU A 119 12.34 -12.15 -7.92
CA LEU A 119 11.41 -11.41 -8.77
C LEU A 119 11.63 -11.73 -10.25
N GLY A 120 12.89 -11.67 -10.73
CA GLY A 120 13.22 -11.99 -12.12
C GLY A 120 12.90 -13.43 -12.54
N LYS A 121 12.91 -14.38 -11.59
CA LYS A 121 12.48 -15.77 -11.85
C LYS A 121 10.96 -15.94 -11.84
N SER A 122 10.29 -15.32 -10.87
CA SER A 122 8.83 -15.46 -10.68
C SER A 122 8.04 -14.58 -11.66
N ARG A 123 8.62 -13.44 -12.07
CA ARG A 123 7.98 -12.44 -12.94
C ARG A 123 8.93 -11.97 -14.05
N PRO A 124 9.33 -12.89 -14.97
CA PRO A 124 10.31 -12.58 -16.02
C PRO A 124 9.81 -11.57 -17.06
N GLU A 125 8.51 -11.32 -17.14
CA GLU A 125 7.93 -10.35 -18.07
C GLU A 125 7.78 -8.95 -17.45
N ASP A 126 8.03 -8.79 -16.13
CA ASP A 126 8.10 -7.51 -15.47
C ASP A 126 9.50 -6.89 -15.59
N ILE A 127 9.57 -5.59 -15.39
CA ILE A 127 10.82 -4.85 -15.24
C ILE A 127 11.18 -4.87 -13.76
N ASN A 128 12.12 -5.73 -13.37
CA ASN A 128 12.56 -5.90 -11.99
C ASN A 128 13.90 -5.18 -11.79
N LEU A 129 13.90 -4.10 -11.00
CA LEU A 129 15.04 -3.21 -10.82
C LEU A 129 15.66 -3.37 -9.43
N GLY A 130 16.95 -3.70 -9.38
CA GLY A 130 17.77 -3.82 -8.16
C GLY A 130 18.26 -2.47 -7.65
N ILE A 131 17.35 -1.52 -7.46
CA ILE A 131 17.66 -0.15 -7.00
C ILE A 131 16.62 0.31 -5.99
N GLY A 132 17.00 1.29 -5.16
CA GLY A 132 16.03 2.05 -4.37
C GLY A 132 15.40 3.20 -5.16
N VAL A 133 14.31 3.75 -4.62
CA VAL A 133 13.67 4.95 -5.14
C VAL A 133 13.80 6.09 -4.14
N SER A 134 14.14 7.29 -4.64
CA SER A 134 14.34 8.50 -3.84
C SER A 134 13.94 9.75 -4.65
N ASP A 135 14.12 10.92 -4.05
CA ASP A 135 13.96 12.22 -4.70
C ASP A 135 15.19 12.67 -5.52
N SER A 136 16.25 11.89 -5.51
CA SER A 136 17.52 12.17 -6.20
C SER A 136 18.20 10.90 -6.68
N VAL A 137 19.15 11.05 -7.60
CA VAL A 137 20.02 9.95 -8.07
C VAL A 137 21.30 9.96 -7.23
N ALA A 138 21.57 8.87 -6.50
CA ALA A 138 22.70 8.76 -5.58
C ALA A 138 23.00 7.28 -5.26
N ASP A 139 24.07 7.05 -4.50
CA ASP A 139 24.31 5.81 -3.77
C ASP A 139 24.04 6.06 -2.28
N LEU A 140 22.99 5.42 -1.75
CA LEU A 140 22.61 5.57 -0.35
C LEU A 140 22.96 4.34 0.48
N THR A 141 23.11 4.54 1.78
CA THR A 141 23.20 3.42 2.73
C THR A 141 21.80 2.85 2.95
N PHE A 142 21.65 1.57 2.65
CA PHE A 142 20.44 0.81 2.92
C PHE A 142 20.70 -0.12 4.10
N TYR A 143 19.78 -0.13 5.03
CA TYR A 143 19.81 -0.95 6.24
C TYR A 143 18.99 -2.22 5.99
N LYS A 144 19.67 -3.26 5.50
CA LYS A 144 19.06 -4.57 5.23
C LYS A 144 18.84 -5.29 6.56
N ALA A 145 17.58 -5.46 6.93
CA ALA A 145 17.20 -6.15 8.15
C ALA A 145 17.27 -7.68 7.98
N GLN A 146 17.43 -8.41 9.09
CA GLN A 146 17.31 -9.88 9.11
C GLN A 146 15.94 -10.37 8.61
N TYR A 147 14.91 -9.54 8.71
CA TYR A 147 13.59 -9.72 8.11
C TYR A 147 13.43 -8.66 7.02
N SER A 148 13.39 -9.07 5.77
CA SER A 148 13.47 -8.16 4.61
C SER A 148 12.44 -7.04 4.63
N GLY A 149 11.20 -7.32 5.06
CA GLY A 149 10.13 -6.34 5.19
C GLY A 149 10.34 -5.27 6.28
N LEU A 150 11.47 -5.24 6.97
CA LEU A 150 11.84 -4.19 7.93
C LEU A 150 13.09 -3.43 7.47
N SER A 151 13.50 -3.64 6.23
CA SER A 151 14.66 -2.99 5.65
C SER A 151 14.31 -1.58 5.20
N THR A 152 15.17 -0.61 5.44
CA THR A 152 14.87 0.80 5.21
C THR A 152 16.08 1.62 4.81
N PHE A 153 15.85 2.77 4.18
CA PHE A 153 16.87 3.81 4.00
C PHE A 153 16.91 4.80 5.18
N ASP A 154 15.94 4.74 6.10
CA ASP A 154 15.85 5.65 7.24
C ASP A 154 16.68 5.16 8.44
N ALA A 155 17.76 5.89 8.77
CA ALA A 155 18.63 5.55 9.88
C ALA A 155 17.92 5.62 11.25
N ALA A 156 16.93 6.48 11.43
CA ALA A 156 16.21 6.60 12.70
C ALA A 156 15.27 5.39 12.90
N ILE A 157 14.65 4.91 11.83
CA ILE A 157 13.86 3.67 11.85
C ILE A 157 14.77 2.49 12.17
N MET A 158 15.89 2.35 11.47
CA MET A 158 16.87 1.30 11.74
C MET A 158 17.32 1.30 13.20
N GLN A 159 17.63 2.46 13.79
CA GLN A 159 18.05 2.54 15.19
C GLN A 159 16.95 2.10 16.16
N ARG A 160 15.69 2.45 15.90
CA ARG A 160 14.53 2.00 16.71
C ARG A 160 14.38 0.48 16.67
N HIS A 161 14.45 -0.11 15.48
CA HIS A 161 14.36 -1.56 15.30
C HIS A 161 15.54 -2.29 15.94
N LYS A 162 16.75 -1.73 15.83
CA LYS A 162 17.95 -2.26 16.48
C LYS A 162 17.81 -2.27 18.01
N ALA A 163 17.21 -1.23 18.59
CA ALA A 163 16.90 -1.18 20.03
C ALA A 163 15.89 -2.26 20.46
N SER A 164 15.06 -2.75 19.52
CA SER A 164 14.12 -3.87 19.72
C SER A 164 14.73 -5.25 19.38
N GLY A 165 16.05 -5.32 19.14
CA GLY A 165 16.76 -6.58 18.92
C GLY A 165 16.82 -7.03 17.46
N ILE A 166 16.41 -6.21 16.50
CA ILE A 166 16.51 -6.52 15.07
C ILE A 166 17.96 -6.22 14.60
N THR A 167 18.56 -7.16 13.86
CA THR A 167 19.89 -6.99 13.30
C THR A 167 19.84 -6.46 11.87
N PHE A 168 20.85 -5.69 11.49
CA PHE A 168 20.96 -5.05 10.18
C PHE A 168 22.34 -5.23 9.59
N GLU A 169 22.39 -5.35 8.28
CA GLU A 169 23.56 -5.21 7.44
C GLU A 169 23.45 -3.87 6.70
N GLU A 170 24.55 -3.10 6.69
CA GLU A 170 24.62 -1.86 5.92
C GLU A 170 25.17 -2.16 4.54
N ILE A 171 24.41 -1.87 3.50
CA ILE A 171 24.85 -2.03 2.10
C ILE A 171 24.68 -0.72 1.34
N LYS A 172 25.50 -0.50 0.31
CA LYS A 172 25.34 0.64 -0.60
C LYS A 172 24.45 0.24 -1.75
N ILE A 173 23.39 0.99 -1.95
CA ILE A 173 22.39 0.76 -3.01
C ILE A 173 22.29 2.01 -3.88
N PRO A 174 22.37 1.86 -5.22
CA PRO A 174 22.02 2.95 -6.11
C PRO A 174 20.54 3.28 -5.98
N VAL A 175 20.22 4.57 -5.87
CA VAL A 175 18.85 5.06 -5.88
C VAL A 175 18.61 5.96 -7.07
N SER A 176 17.37 6.01 -7.54
CA SER A 176 16.94 6.83 -8.65
C SER A 176 15.60 7.51 -8.34
N THR A 177 15.25 8.53 -9.10
CA THR A 177 13.90 9.08 -9.07
C THR A 177 12.96 8.24 -9.94
N LEU A 178 11.67 8.21 -9.60
CA LEU A 178 10.67 7.58 -10.46
C LEU A 178 10.68 8.18 -11.88
N ASN A 179 10.84 9.50 -12.00
CA ASN A 179 10.94 10.17 -13.30
C ASN A 179 12.07 9.60 -14.16
N ALA A 180 13.28 9.50 -13.61
CA ALA A 180 14.45 9.03 -14.36
C ALA A 180 14.30 7.57 -14.81
N VAL A 181 13.56 6.76 -14.05
CA VAL A 181 13.24 5.38 -14.45
C VAL A 181 12.13 5.36 -15.49
N PHE A 182 11.03 6.07 -15.26
CA PHE A 182 9.87 6.07 -16.15
C PHE A 182 10.21 6.62 -17.55
N ASP A 183 11.11 7.60 -17.64
CA ASP A 183 11.60 8.14 -18.92
C ASP A 183 12.26 7.07 -19.81
N ARG A 184 12.79 6.01 -19.22
CA ARG A 184 13.52 4.92 -19.91
C ARG A 184 12.66 3.69 -20.20
N HIS A 185 11.46 3.63 -19.62
CA HIS A 185 10.61 2.44 -19.71
C HIS A 185 9.24 2.76 -20.34
N PRO A 186 9.07 2.50 -21.66
CA PRO A 186 7.83 2.80 -22.38
C PRO A 186 6.56 2.15 -21.78
N LEU A 187 6.69 1.11 -20.97
CA LEU A 187 5.57 0.42 -20.33
C LEU A 187 4.63 1.41 -19.61
N VAL A 188 5.18 2.39 -18.92
CA VAL A 188 4.39 3.37 -18.14
C VAL A 188 3.93 4.59 -18.92
N HIS A 189 4.38 4.77 -20.17
CA HIS A 189 4.01 5.93 -20.98
C HIS A 189 2.54 5.91 -21.44
N HIS A 190 1.90 4.75 -21.42
CA HIS A 190 0.48 4.58 -21.74
C HIS A 190 -0.43 4.67 -20.51
N GLY A 191 0.14 5.00 -19.36
CA GLY A 191 -0.55 5.17 -18.08
C GLY A 191 -0.24 4.09 -17.06
N ILE A 192 -0.28 4.48 -15.80
CA ILE A 192 -0.07 3.60 -14.64
C ILE A 192 -1.43 3.37 -13.99
N THR A 193 -1.85 2.11 -13.89
CA THR A 193 -3.14 1.75 -13.30
C THR A 193 -3.11 1.94 -11.79
N PHE A 194 -2.09 1.41 -11.11
CA PHE A 194 -1.83 1.74 -9.72
C PHE A 194 -0.33 1.75 -9.40
N MET A 195 0.01 2.45 -8.34
CA MET A 195 1.34 2.45 -7.75
C MET A 195 1.23 2.07 -6.27
N ASN A 196 1.99 1.06 -5.87
CA ASN A 196 2.22 0.70 -4.47
C ASN A 196 3.54 1.34 -4.01
N VAL A 197 3.54 1.92 -2.80
CA VAL A 197 4.73 2.49 -2.14
C VAL A 197 4.76 1.98 -0.71
N ASP A 198 5.65 1.02 -0.47
CA ASP A 198 5.88 0.42 0.84
C ASP A 198 7.40 0.28 1.04
N VAL A 199 7.98 1.26 1.68
CA VAL A 199 9.45 1.44 1.79
C VAL A 199 9.91 1.72 3.21
N GLU A 200 9.06 1.29 4.17
CA GLU A 200 9.39 1.28 5.59
C GLU A 200 9.89 2.65 6.09
N GLY A 201 9.05 3.70 5.82
CA GLY A 201 9.25 5.06 6.30
C GLY A 201 10.01 6.00 5.35
N TYR A 202 10.23 5.60 4.11
CA TYR A 202 10.90 6.42 3.08
C TYR A 202 9.93 6.91 1.98
N GLU A 203 8.61 6.82 2.20
CA GLU A 203 7.53 7.13 1.26
C GLU A 203 7.59 8.57 0.76
N LYS A 204 7.94 9.52 1.65
CA LYS A 204 8.07 10.94 1.30
C LYS A 204 9.08 11.16 0.18
N GLN A 205 10.26 10.56 0.29
CA GLN A 205 11.33 10.69 -0.69
C GLN A 205 10.94 10.06 -2.01
N VAL A 206 10.29 8.89 -1.99
CA VAL A 206 9.76 8.22 -3.18
C VAL A 206 8.79 9.13 -3.91
N LEU A 207 7.78 9.64 -3.20
CA LEU A 207 6.73 10.48 -3.78
C LEU A 207 7.26 11.85 -4.24
N SER A 208 8.28 12.40 -3.57
CA SER A 208 8.93 13.65 -3.99
C SER A 208 9.74 13.48 -5.28
N GLY A 209 10.14 12.25 -5.64
CA GLY A 209 10.87 11.92 -6.86
C GLY A 209 9.99 11.75 -8.10
N LEU A 210 8.67 12.00 -8.01
CA LEU A 210 7.72 11.85 -9.12
C LEU A 210 7.15 13.20 -9.56
N ASP A 211 7.26 13.50 -10.85
CA ASP A 211 6.56 14.60 -11.51
C ASP A 211 5.13 14.15 -11.88
N PHE A 212 4.18 14.47 -11.04
CA PHE A 212 2.77 14.14 -11.22
C PHE A 212 2.10 14.86 -12.40
N ALA A 213 2.73 15.88 -12.99
CA ALA A 213 2.24 16.47 -14.22
C ALA A 213 2.51 15.58 -15.43
N ARG A 214 3.55 14.73 -15.36
CA ARG A 214 3.96 13.81 -16.43
C ARG A 214 3.43 12.40 -16.23
N TYR A 215 3.46 11.91 -15.00
CA TYR A 215 3.11 10.54 -14.65
C TYR A 215 2.04 10.54 -13.55
N GLN A 216 0.84 10.11 -13.92
CA GLN A 216 -0.33 10.14 -13.04
C GLN A 216 -0.89 8.73 -12.83
N PRO A 217 -0.38 7.94 -11.88
CA PRO A 217 -1.05 6.70 -11.49
C PRO A 217 -2.53 6.96 -11.18
N ARG A 218 -3.42 6.11 -11.68
CA ARG A 218 -4.87 6.28 -11.42
C ARG A 218 -5.19 6.14 -9.95
N VAL A 219 -4.48 5.23 -9.26
CA VAL A 219 -4.53 5.02 -7.81
C VAL A 219 -3.10 4.93 -7.28
N ILE A 220 -2.85 5.56 -6.14
CA ILE A 220 -1.64 5.38 -5.34
C ILE A 220 -2.06 4.78 -4.00
N MET A 221 -1.42 3.69 -3.63
CA MET A 221 -1.45 3.12 -2.30
C MET A 221 -0.09 3.31 -1.65
N ALA A 222 -0.06 3.80 -0.43
CA ALA A 222 1.20 4.00 0.29
C ALA A 222 1.05 3.59 1.75
N GLU A 223 2.10 2.99 2.32
CA GLU A 223 2.17 2.69 3.73
C GLU A 223 2.02 3.99 4.54
N ALA A 224 1.16 3.95 5.55
CA ALA A 224 0.71 5.13 6.28
C ALA A 224 0.95 5.06 7.79
N THR A 225 1.61 3.99 8.25
CA THR A 225 1.97 3.80 9.66
C THR A 225 3.48 3.64 9.81
N ALA A 226 4.00 4.04 10.96
CA ALA A 226 5.41 3.78 11.25
C ALA A 226 5.62 2.26 11.45
N PRO A 227 6.70 1.69 10.88
CA PRO A 227 6.98 0.26 10.95
C PRO A 227 6.82 -0.32 12.36
N LEU A 228 6.14 -1.46 12.48
CA LEU A 228 5.82 -2.16 13.73
C LEU A 228 4.99 -1.35 14.73
N THR A 229 4.30 -0.31 14.30
CA THR A 229 3.43 0.52 15.15
C THR A 229 2.10 0.84 14.48
N GLU A 230 1.18 1.48 15.21
CA GLU A 230 -0.04 2.07 14.64
C GLU A 230 0.09 3.60 14.48
N SER A 231 1.30 4.16 14.68
CA SER A 231 1.51 5.61 14.59
C SER A 231 1.43 6.09 13.15
N PRO A 232 0.52 6.99 12.79
CA PRO A 232 0.35 7.43 11.43
C PRO A 232 1.56 8.26 10.95
N THR A 233 2.02 8.00 9.72
CA THR A 233 3.13 8.70 9.07
C THR A 233 2.70 9.55 7.88
N HIS A 234 1.49 9.35 7.38
CA HIS A 234 1.00 9.95 6.14
C HIS A 234 1.05 11.49 6.11
N SER A 235 0.96 12.16 7.26
CA SER A 235 1.05 13.63 7.33
C SER A 235 2.36 14.20 6.75
N ALA A 236 3.42 13.38 6.67
CA ALA A 236 4.70 13.79 6.12
C ALA A 236 4.72 13.84 4.59
N TRP A 237 3.88 13.06 3.91
CA TRP A 237 3.89 12.90 2.45
C TRP A 237 2.52 13.12 1.79
N GLU A 238 1.40 12.99 2.48
CA GLU A 238 0.05 13.21 1.95
C GLU A 238 -0.12 14.58 1.25
N PRO A 239 0.44 15.70 1.76
CA PRO A 239 0.33 16.99 1.08
C PRO A 239 0.86 16.97 -0.36
N ILE A 240 1.84 16.10 -0.67
CA ILE A 240 2.38 15.94 -2.04
C ILE A 240 1.29 15.41 -2.96
N LEU A 241 0.58 14.37 -2.54
CA LEU A 241 -0.49 13.76 -3.32
C LEU A 241 -1.70 14.69 -3.47
N LEU A 242 -2.10 15.36 -2.40
CA LEU A 242 -3.23 16.28 -2.44
C LEU A 242 -2.95 17.47 -3.37
N ALA A 243 -1.73 18.03 -3.34
CA ALA A 243 -1.30 19.08 -4.25
C ALA A 243 -1.25 18.61 -5.71
N ALA A 244 -0.96 17.33 -5.95
CA ALA A 244 -0.95 16.70 -7.27
C ALA A 244 -2.35 16.31 -7.77
N GLY A 245 -3.42 16.67 -7.06
CA GLY A 245 -4.80 16.43 -7.48
C GLY A 245 -5.37 15.07 -7.08
N TYR A 246 -4.70 14.34 -6.21
CA TYR A 246 -5.26 13.11 -5.67
C TYR A 246 -6.27 13.40 -4.55
N ARG A 247 -7.19 12.47 -4.37
CA ARG A 247 -8.21 12.46 -3.31
C ARG A 247 -8.04 11.22 -2.47
N PHE A 248 -8.08 11.38 -1.16
CA PHE A 248 -8.13 10.25 -0.24
C PHE A 248 -9.36 9.38 -0.54
N ALA A 249 -9.17 8.07 -0.59
CA ALA A 249 -10.21 7.10 -0.90
C ALA A 249 -10.50 6.14 0.25
N MET A 250 -9.46 5.56 0.85
CA MET A 250 -9.62 4.54 1.89
C MET A 250 -8.34 4.43 2.73
N ASP A 251 -8.49 3.94 3.96
CA ASP A 251 -7.43 3.54 4.88
C ASP A 251 -7.76 2.13 5.39
N ASP A 252 -6.84 1.18 5.24
CA ASP A 252 -7.02 -0.22 5.68
C ASP A 252 -6.39 -0.48 7.06
N GLY A 253 -5.83 0.56 7.67
CA GLY A 253 -5.15 0.52 8.97
C GLY A 253 -3.63 0.32 8.88
N LEU A 254 -3.11 0.05 7.68
CA LEU A 254 -1.69 0.03 7.36
C LEU A 254 -1.41 1.02 6.23
N ASN A 255 -2.20 0.93 5.15
CA ASN A 255 -2.04 1.69 3.93
C ASN A 255 -3.15 2.72 3.74
N ARG A 256 -2.83 3.81 3.02
CA ARG A 256 -3.80 4.77 2.52
C ARG A 256 -3.86 4.74 1.00
N TYR A 257 -5.08 4.80 0.47
CA TYR A 257 -5.37 4.77 -0.95
C TYR A 257 -5.80 6.15 -1.41
N TYR A 258 -5.26 6.60 -2.54
CA TYR A 258 -5.55 7.89 -3.15
C TYR A 258 -5.91 7.71 -4.61
N VAL A 259 -6.99 8.36 -5.04
CA VAL A 259 -7.48 8.33 -6.43
C VAL A 259 -7.17 9.68 -7.07
N HIS A 260 -6.58 9.69 -8.26
CA HIS A 260 -6.38 10.92 -9.01
C HIS A 260 -7.73 11.53 -9.42
N ALA A 261 -7.86 12.86 -9.41
CA ALA A 261 -9.12 13.57 -9.67
C ALA A 261 -9.74 13.23 -11.03
N SER A 262 -8.92 12.90 -12.05
CA SER A 262 -9.40 12.45 -13.36
C SER A 262 -10.06 11.06 -13.35
N GLN A 263 -9.95 10.32 -12.24
CA GLN A 263 -10.48 8.97 -12.03
C GLN A 263 -11.45 8.91 -10.85
N ILE A 264 -12.10 10.03 -10.54
CA ILE A 264 -12.95 10.20 -9.36
C ILE A 264 -14.10 9.20 -9.31
N ASP A 265 -14.53 8.69 -10.44
CA ASP A 265 -15.53 7.62 -10.60
C ASP A 265 -15.10 6.26 -10.01
N LEU A 266 -13.84 6.10 -9.64
CA LEU A 266 -13.36 4.95 -8.88
C LEU A 266 -13.70 5.03 -7.38
N LEU A 267 -13.93 6.23 -6.81
CA LEU A 267 -14.21 6.40 -5.39
C LEU A 267 -15.40 5.55 -4.88
N PRO A 268 -16.54 5.48 -5.58
CA PRO A 268 -17.64 4.61 -5.14
C PRO A 268 -17.22 3.15 -4.95
N ARG A 269 -16.26 2.65 -5.76
CA ARG A 269 -15.77 1.27 -5.66
C ARG A 269 -14.95 1.03 -4.37
N PHE A 270 -14.21 2.05 -3.94
CA PHE A 270 -13.52 1.99 -2.64
C PHE A 270 -14.53 1.99 -1.48
N LEU A 271 -15.60 2.78 -1.57
CA LEU A 271 -16.67 2.79 -0.57
C LEU A 271 -17.40 1.44 -0.51
N GLU A 272 -17.72 0.86 -1.68
CA GLU A 272 -18.34 -0.46 -1.79
C GLU A 272 -17.50 -1.55 -1.13
N ILE A 273 -16.21 -1.63 -1.50
CA ILE A 273 -15.34 -2.69 -0.97
C ILE A 273 -15.07 -2.51 0.51
N ALA A 274 -14.87 -1.29 0.99
CA ALA A 274 -14.66 -1.01 2.40
C ALA A 274 -15.88 -1.38 3.25
N TYR A 275 -17.09 -1.12 2.76
CA TYR A 275 -18.34 -1.56 3.41
C TYR A 275 -18.39 -3.09 3.50
N CYS A 276 -18.05 -3.78 2.42
CA CYS A 276 -18.09 -5.24 2.38
C CYS A 276 -17.04 -5.89 3.28
N VAL A 277 -15.84 -5.37 3.28
CA VAL A 277 -14.73 -5.86 4.12
C VAL A 277 -14.99 -5.52 5.59
N GLY A 278 -15.57 -4.35 5.89
CA GLY A 278 -15.95 -3.95 7.25
C GLY A 278 -17.03 -4.84 7.90
N ARG A 279 -17.94 -5.41 7.09
CA ARG A 279 -18.98 -6.33 7.59
C ARG A 279 -18.45 -7.68 8.07
N ASP A 280 -17.37 -8.18 7.49
CA ASP A 280 -16.88 -9.54 7.78
C ASP A 280 -15.99 -9.64 9.03
N LYS A 281 -16.02 -8.65 9.93
CA LYS A 281 -15.27 -8.62 11.21
C LYS A 281 -13.74 -8.78 11.09
N LEU A 282 -13.19 -8.98 9.89
CA LEU A 282 -11.75 -9.06 9.67
C LEU A 282 -11.07 -7.70 9.67
N THR A 283 -11.84 -6.62 9.57
CA THR A 283 -11.31 -5.28 9.41
C THR A 283 -11.90 -4.28 10.40
N LYS A 284 -11.63 -4.50 11.68
CA LYS A 284 -11.71 -3.41 12.67
C LYS A 284 -10.80 -2.21 12.31
N ARG A 285 -10.09 -2.29 11.20
CA ARG A 285 -9.04 -1.34 10.77
C ARG A 285 -9.39 -0.48 9.58
N ILE A 286 -10.39 -0.83 8.75
CA ILE A 286 -10.77 0.03 7.61
C ILE A 286 -11.47 1.27 8.13
N LYS A 287 -10.84 2.42 7.93
CA LYS A 287 -11.39 3.74 8.23
C LYS A 287 -11.72 4.46 6.93
N LEU A 288 -12.94 4.96 6.83
CA LEU A 288 -13.37 5.82 5.74
C LEU A 288 -13.62 7.21 6.30
N ASP A 289 -13.01 8.23 5.71
CA ASP A 289 -13.28 9.61 6.10
C ASP A 289 -14.74 9.95 5.81
N GLY A 290 -15.51 10.23 6.88
CA GLY A 290 -16.94 10.54 6.80
C GLY A 290 -17.88 9.33 6.73
N PHE A 291 -17.38 8.09 6.77
CA PHE A 291 -18.22 6.89 6.81
C PHE A 291 -18.36 6.36 8.25
N LYS A 292 -19.55 6.32 8.76
CA LYS A 292 -19.88 5.59 10.00
C LYS A 292 -20.38 4.21 9.61
N PRO A 293 -19.81 3.12 10.15
CA PRO A 293 -20.40 1.79 10.01
C PRO A 293 -21.84 1.82 10.55
N VAL A 294 -22.78 1.26 9.82
CA VAL A 294 -24.16 1.14 10.27
C VAL A 294 -24.28 -0.09 11.18
N ASP A 295 -23.65 -0.03 12.34
CA ASP A 295 -23.81 -1.09 13.36
C ASP A 295 -24.92 -0.80 14.37
N ASP A 296 -25.62 0.35 14.26
CA ASP A 296 -26.62 0.79 15.22
C ASP A 296 -28.01 1.05 14.59
N VAL A 297 -28.50 0.12 13.77
CA VAL A 297 -29.94 0.05 13.51
C VAL A 297 -30.43 -1.29 14.04
N GLN A 298 -30.94 -1.24 15.29
CA GLN A 298 -31.79 -2.25 15.88
C GLN A 298 -33.11 -2.34 15.13
#